data_5d617effb82ded9bf95e8766f7ceb8f9
#
_entry.id   5d617effb82ded9bf95e8766f7ceb8f9
#
_cell.length_a   1.000
_cell.length_b   1.000
_cell.length_c   1.000
_cell.angle_alpha   90.00
_cell.angle_beta   90.00
_cell.angle_gamma   90.00
#
_symmetry.space_group_name_H-M   'P 1'
#
loop_
_entity.id
_entity.type
_entity.pdbx_description
1 polymer ?
#
loop_
_entity_poly.entity_id
_entity_poly.type
_entity_poly.pdbx_seq_one_letter_code
_entity_poly.pdbx_strand_id
1 'polypeptide(L)'
;MSSAPIQDIDLATFNFDPYPVLDLLRNNLPITYVPQLKATLFSKHQDIFICEKNIEIFSSVQPNGLMTKLMGQNMMRKDGATHVAERKAIFPTVSPKTVKNFWRNQFVDKTNEILSHLGNKKELEIVSEFSTQVSAEALKLITGLSKMSWREMDRVSQGMIDGCSNYIGDPLVTKKCEDCTRSIDLHISAQLNDPKLHEKPSLLSSQLEAGM
;
A
#
# COMPACT_ATOMS: atom_id res chain seq x y z
N MET A 1 18.73 -16.84 15.66
CA MET A 1 18.32 -17.75 14.55
C MET A 1 16.94 -18.30 14.89
N SER A 2 16.09 -18.53 13.90
CA SER A 2 14.78 -19.15 14.12
C SER A 2 14.95 -20.60 14.59
N SER A 3 14.13 -21.04 15.55
CA SER A 3 14.04 -22.44 15.97
C SER A 3 12.96 -23.22 15.18
N ALA A 4 12.28 -22.57 14.26
CA ALA A 4 11.28 -23.20 13.41
C ALA A 4 11.94 -24.20 12.44
N PRO A 5 11.24 -25.28 12.05
CA PRO A 5 11.70 -26.17 10.99
C PRO A 5 12.07 -25.40 9.72
N ILE A 6 13.12 -25.85 9.05
CA ILE A 6 13.60 -25.21 7.82
C ILE A 6 12.95 -25.90 6.62
N GLN A 7 12.44 -25.10 5.69
CA GLN A 7 11.94 -25.56 4.41
C GLN A 7 12.48 -24.68 3.28
N ASP A 8 13.21 -25.29 2.38
CA ASP A 8 13.62 -24.62 1.16
C ASP A 8 12.45 -24.53 0.18
N ILE A 9 12.31 -23.37 -0.45
CA ILE A 9 11.33 -23.14 -1.52
C ILE A 9 12.02 -22.56 -2.76
N ASP A 10 11.53 -22.96 -3.95
CA ASP A 10 11.89 -22.28 -5.18
C ASP A 10 11.08 -20.99 -5.32
N LEU A 11 11.76 -19.85 -5.20
CA LEU A 11 11.12 -18.53 -5.27
C LEU A 11 10.46 -18.25 -6.62
N ALA A 12 11.00 -18.75 -7.72
CA ALA A 12 10.42 -18.52 -9.04
C ALA A 12 9.05 -19.21 -9.16
N THR A 13 8.97 -20.47 -8.78
CA THR A 13 7.72 -21.23 -8.72
C THR A 13 6.75 -20.62 -7.70
N PHE A 14 7.25 -20.24 -6.52
CA PHE A 14 6.43 -19.63 -5.46
C PHE A 14 5.83 -18.28 -5.89
N ASN A 15 6.57 -17.46 -6.62
CA ASN A 15 6.06 -16.19 -7.14
C ASN A 15 5.03 -16.38 -8.27
N PHE A 16 5.17 -17.44 -9.04
CA PHE A 16 4.21 -17.76 -10.12
C PHE A 16 2.90 -18.32 -9.57
N ASP A 17 2.98 -19.31 -8.70
CA ASP A 17 1.84 -19.92 -8.00
C ASP A 17 2.25 -20.35 -6.58
N PRO A 18 1.94 -19.55 -5.55
CA PRO A 18 2.32 -19.85 -4.18
C PRO A 18 1.44 -20.91 -3.50
N TYR A 19 0.25 -21.19 -4.04
CA TYR A 19 -0.77 -22.00 -3.35
C TYR A 19 -0.33 -23.45 -3.07
N PRO A 20 0.30 -24.20 -3.97
CA PRO A 20 0.72 -25.57 -3.69
C PRO A 20 1.71 -25.64 -2.52
N VAL A 21 2.69 -24.71 -2.49
CA VAL A 21 3.67 -24.63 -1.39
C VAL A 21 3.00 -24.23 -0.09
N LEU A 22 2.12 -23.20 -0.11
CA LEU A 22 1.39 -22.77 1.08
C LEU A 22 0.47 -23.86 1.63
N ASP A 23 -0.14 -24.69 0.79
CA ASP A 23 -0.96 -25.82 1.25
C ASP A 23 -0.10 -26.89 1.92
N LEU A 24 1.06 -27.20 1.36
CA LEU A 24 2.02 -28.13 1.97
C LEU A 24 2.47 -27.62 3.34
N LEU A 25 2.87 -26.35 3.43
CA LEU A 25 3.28 -25.74 4.69
C LEU A 25 2.15 -25.75 5.72
N ARG A 26 0.94 -25.33 5.32
CA ARG A 26 -0.23 -25.26 6.20
C ARG A 26 -0.58 -26.60 6.82
N ASN A 27 -0.45 -27.68 6.05
CA ASN A 27 -0.80 -29.02 6.49
C ASN A 27 0.28 -29.70 7.34
N ASN A 28 1.56 -29.46 7.01
CA ASN A 28 2.67 -30.22 7.59
C ASN A 28 3.60 -29.41 8.49
N LEU A 29 3.86 -28.14 8.12
CA LEU A 29 4.85 -27.26 8.75
C LEU A 29 4.30 -25.82 8.87
N PRO A 30 3.23 -25.58 9.64
CA PRO A 30 2.51 -24.32 9.62
C PRO A 30 3.32 -23.10 10.09
N ILE A 31 4.40 -23.32 10.84
CA ILE A 31 5.37 -22.30 11.23
C ILE A 31 6.74 -22.78 10.74
N THR A 32 7.29 -22.13 9.73
CA THR A 32 8.45 -22.62 8.98
C THR A 32 9.41 -21.49 8.67
N TYR A 33 10.71 -21.70 8.92
CA TYR A 33 11.74 -20.77 8.44
C TYR A 33 12.10 -21.08 6.97
N VAL A 34 12.05 -20.06 6.14
CA VAL A 34 12.38 -20.12 4.71
C VAL A 34 13.66 -19.33 4.49
N PRO A 35 14.80 -19.99 4.25
CA PRO A 35 16.10 -19.32 4.10
C PRO A 35 16.14 -18.33 2.94
N GLN A 36 15.50 -18.63 1.82
CA GLN A 36 15.44 -17.79 0.63
C GLN A 36 14.75 -16.45 0.90
N LEU A 37 13.77 -16.42 1.79
CA LEU A 37 13.08 -15.21 2.23
C LEU A 37 13.73 -14.58 3.48
N LYS A 38 14.65 -15.30 4.14
CA LYS A 38 15.21 -14.94 5.45
C LYS A 38 14.13 -14.65 6.50
N ALA A 39 13.02 -15.39 6.42
CA ALA A 39 11.82 -15.16 7.22
C ALA A 39 11.20 -16.45 7.71
N THR A 40 10.52 -16.38 8.87
CA THR A 40 9.65 -17.44 9.35
C THR A 40 8.23 -17.16 8.85
N LEU A 41 7.68 -18.10 8.07
CA LEU A 41 6.32 -18.02 7.56
C LEU A 41 5.35 -18.66 8.54
N PHE A 42 4.22 -18.00 8.74
CA PHE A 42 3.04 -18.49 9.44
C PHE A 42 1.95 -18.72 8.39
N SER A 43 1.46 -19.94 8.26
CA SER A 43 0.51 -20.31 7.20
C SER A 43 -0.90 -20.64 7.69
N LYS A 44 -1.13 -20.73 9.01
CA LYS A 44 -2.46 -20.95 9.61
C LYS A 44 -3.04 -19.64 10.12
N HIS A 45 -4.30 -19.39 9.78
CA HIS A 45 -5.06 -18.21 10.23
C HIS A 45 -5.03 -18.05 11.76
N GLN A 46 -5.24 -19.14 12.51
CA GLN A 46 -5.27 -19.09 13.98
C GLN A 46 -3.96 -18.58 14.57
N ASP A 47 -2.82 -19.07 14.06
CA ASP A 47 -1.50 -18.65 14.53
C ASP A 47 -1.24 -17.18 14.20
N ILE A 48 -1.57 -16.75 12.98
CA ILE A 48 -1.44 -15.35 12.55
C ILE A 48 -2.32 -14.44 13.42
N PHE A 49 -3.58 -14.81 13.66
CA PHE A 49 -4.53 -14.02 14.44
C PHE A 49 -4.09 -13.80 15.89
N ILE A 50 -3.39 -14.79 16.48
CA ILE A 50 -2.82 -14.66 17.82
C ILE A 50 -1.59 -13.76 17.80
N CYS A 51 -0.70 -13.98 16.82
CA CYS A 51 0.59 -13.27 16.73
C CYS A 51 0.41 -11.79 16.41
N GLU A 52 -0.48 -11.42 15.49
CA GLU A 52 -0.68 -10.04 15.05
C GLU A 52 -1.13 -9.08 16.17
N LYS A 53 -1.67 -9.62 17.26
CA LYS A 53 -2.12 -8.85 18.43
C LYS A 53 -1.04 -8.66 19.49
N ASN A 54 0.05 -9.37 19.37
CA ASN A 54 1.15 -9.34 20.34
C ASN A 54 2.32 -8.53 19.80
N ILE A 55 2.21 -7.21 19.86
CA ILE A 55 3.24 -6.28 19.35
C ILE A 55 4.55 -6.33 20.13
N GLU A 56 4.56 -6.86 21.34
CA GLU A 56 5.79 -7.02 22.16
C GLU A 56 6.71 -8.08 21.56
N ILE A 57 6.14 -9.10 20.92
CA ILE A 57 6.87 -10.19 20.29
C ILE A 57 6.90 -10.04 18.76
N PHE A 58 5.76 -9.69 18.15
CA PHE A 58 5.57 -9.58 16.70
C PHE A 58 5.38 -8.14 16.30
N SER A 59 6.46 -7.39 16.29
CA SER A 59 6.49 -5.97 15.94
C SER A 59 6.36 -5.77 14.43
N SER A 60 5.61 -4.73 14.02
CA SER A 60 5.57 -4.23 12.65
C SER A 60 6.81 -3.43 12.27
N VAL A 61 7.63 -3.06 13.25
CA VAL A 61 8.87 -2.28 13.02
C VAL A 61 9.91 -3.16 12.35
N GLN A 62 10.25 -2.83 11.11
CA GLN A 62 11.20 -3.56 10.28
C GLN A 62 12.26 -2.62 9.68
N PRO A 63 13.32 -2.26 10.44
CA PRO A 63 14.34 -1.29 9.98
C PRO A 63 15.02 -1.70 8.68
N ASN A 64 15.17 -3.00 8.45
CA ASN A 64 15.80 -3.60 7.28
C ASN A 64 14.80 -4.14 6.25
N GLY A 65 13.50 -3.96 6.47
CA GLY A 65 12.44 -4.38 5.55
C GLY A 65 12.46 -3.57 4.25
N LEU A 66 12.04 -4.19 3.14
CA LEU A 66 12.00 -3.55 1.81
C LEU A 66 11.22 -2.23 1.84
N MET A 67 10.03 -2.23 2.43
CA MET A 67 9.20 -1.03 2.52
C MET A 67 9.92 0.12 3.24
N THR A 68 10.58 -0.16 4.37
CA THR A 68 11.32 0.87 5.13
C THR A 68 12.51 1.41 4.36
N LYS A 69 13.25 0.54 3.65
CA LYS A 69 14.41 0.95 2.85
C LYS A 69 14.04 1.80 1.65
N LEU A 70 12.94 1.47 0.99
CA LEU A 70 12.53 2.11 -0.27
C LEU A 70 11.64 3.35 -0.06
N MET A 71 10.84 3.38 1.01
CA MET A 71 9.81 4.40 1.24
C MET A 71 9.97 5.14 2.57
N GLY A 72 10.99 4.80 3.37
CA GLY A 72 11.15 5.36 4.71
C GLY A 72 10.18 4.77 5.75
N GLN A 73 10.20 5.36 6.93
CA GLN A 73 9.28 4.96 8.00
C GLN A 73 7.88 5.51 7.74
N ASN A 74 6.91 4.63 7.76
CA ASN A 74 5.50 4.95 7.59
C ASN A 74 4.65 4.27 8.68
N MET A 75 3.37 4.62 8.77
CA MET A 75 2.44 4.12 9.79
C MET A 75 2.37 2.60 9.85
N MET A 76 2.49 1.89 8.72
CA MET A 76 2.44 0.42 8.65
C MET A 76 3.69 -0.25 9.25
N ARG A 77 4.73 0.52 9.55
CA ARG A 77 6.00 0.06 10.16
C ARG A 77 6.22 0.68 11.53
N LYS A 78 5.13 1.01 12.23
CA LYS A 78 5.12 1.55 13.59
C LYS A 78 4.16 0.75 14.45
N ASP A 79 4.45 0.67 15.74
CA ASP A 79 3.59 0.03 16.74
C ASP A 79 3.24 1.00 17.88
N GLY A 80 2.31 0.57 18.74
CA GLY A 80 1.98 1.26 19.98
C GLY A 80 1.54 2.72 19.81
N ALA A 81 2.04 3.60 20.67
CA ALA A 81 1.61 5.00 20.74
C ALA A 81 1.89 5.79 19.45
N THR A 82 3.00 5.54 18.77
CA THR A 82 3.37 6.23 17.52
C THR A 82 2.43 5.86 16.37
N HIS A 83 2.12 4.57 16.22
CA HIS A 83 1.11 4.11 15.25
C HIS A 83 -0.26 4.72 15.54
N VAL A 84 -0.69 4.72 16.82
CA VAL A 84 -2.00 5.25 17.23
C VAL A 84 -2.08 6.76 16.97
N ALA A 85 -1.00 7.51 17.19
CA ALA A 85 -0.98 8.95 16.92
C ALA A 85 -1.20 9.27 15.44
N GLU A 86 -0.44 8.62 14.55
CA GLU A 86 -0.59 8.81 13.09
C GLU A 86 -1.96 8.35 12.58
N ARG A 87 -2.44 7.20 13.08
CA ARG A 87 -3.77 6.70 12.72
C ARG A 87 -4.89 7.66 13.14
N LYS A 88 -4.77 8.28 14.32
CA LYS A 88 -5.73 9.30 14.77
C LYS A 88 -5.69 10.54 13.90
N ALA A 89 -4.52 10.96 13.45
CA ALA A 89 -4.37 12.13 12.58
C ALA A 89 -5.12 11.96 11.25
N ILE A 90 -5.00 10.78 10.61
CA ILE A 90 -5.66 10.51 9.32
C ILE A 90 -7.12 10.06 9.43
N PHE A 91 -7.56 9.62 10.62
CA PHE A 91 -8.90 9.04 10.81
C PHE A 91 -10.05 9.97 10.38
N PRO A 92 -10.02 11.29 10.63
CA PRO A 92 -11.08 12.20 10.18
C PRO A 92 -11.35 12.10 8.68
N THR A 93 -10.29 11.95 7.86
CA THR A 93 -10.40 11.80 6.40
C THR A 93 -11.05 10.49 5.98
N VAL A 94 -10.73 9.38 6.64
CA VAL A 94 -11.17 8.02 6.24
C VAL A 94 -12.27 7.43 7.14
N SER A 95 -12.85 8.23 8.04
CA SER A 95 -13.89 7.76 8.94
C SER A 95 -15.14 7.31 8.17
N PRO A 96 -15.91 6.33 8.68
CA PRO A 96 -17.16 5.91 8.05
C PRO A 96 -18.13 7.08 7.79
N LYS A 97 -18.14 8.08 8.67
CA LYS A 97 -18.95 9.30 8.52
C LYS A 97 -18.49 10.11 7.30
N THR A 98 -17.18 10.35 7.16
CA THR A 98 -16.60 11.10 6.03
C THR A 98 -16.78 10.34 4.72
N VAL A 99 -16.58 9.02 4.73
CA VAL A 99 -16.82 8.17 3.56
C VAL A 99 -18.28 8.30 3.09
N LYS A 100 -19.25 8.16 4.00
CA LYS A 100 -20.67 8.25 3.66
C LYS A 100 -21.11 9.64 3.20
N ASN A 101 -20.66 10.69 3.87
CA ASN A 101 -21.21 12.04 3.70
C ASN A 101 -20.42 12.90 2.70
N PHE A 102 -19.18 12.54 2.41
CA PHE A 102 -18.31 13.30 1.51
C PHE A 102 -17.76 12.46 0.36
N TRP A 103 -16.95 11.42 0.63
CA TRP A 103 -16.23 10.69 -0.41
C TRP A 103 -17.15 9.98 -1.39
N ARG A 104 -18.26 9.41 -0.93
CA ARG A 104 -19.19 8.69 -1.80
C ARG A 104 -19.62 9.53 -2.99
N ASN A 105 -20.05 10.76 -2.76
CA ASN A 105 -20.50 11.65 -3.83
C ASN A 105 -19.34 12.05 -4.74
N GLN A 106 -18.18 12.39 -4.18
CA GLN A 106 -16.99 12.72 -4.97
C GLN A 106 -16.58 11.58 -5.90
N PHE A 107 -16.63 10.34 -5.43
CA PHE A 107 -16.27 9.17 -6.24
C PHE A 107 -17.31 8.86 -7.30
N VAL A 108 -18.61 8.98 -6.99
CA VAL A 108 -19.69 8.83 -7.97
C VAL A 108 -19.58 9.86 -9.06
N ASP A 109 -19.39 11.14 -8.73
CA ASP A 109 -19.26 12.22 -9.69
C ASP A 109 -18.04 12.01 -10.60
N LYS A 110 -16.89 11.66 -10.02
CA LYS A 110 -15.68 11.38 -10.79
C LYS A 110 -15.83 10.14 -11.70
N THR A 111 -16.49 9.09 -11.20
CA THR A 111 -16.78 7.90 -12.01
C THR A 111 -17.69 8.21 -13.19
N ASN A 112 -18.74 9.01 -12.98
CA ASN A 112 -19.65 9.44 -14.04
C ASN A 112 -18.93 10.33 -15.08
N GLU A 113 -18.04 11.21 -14.66
CA GLU A 113 -17.18 11.99 -15.55
C GLU A 113 -16.34 11.08 -16.45
N ILE A 114 -15.67 10.07 -15.87
CA ILE A 114 -14.86 9.09 -16.62
C ILE A 114 -15.74 8.31 -17.61
N LEU A 115 -16.89 7.79 -17.15
CA LEU A 115 -17.82 7.06 -18.01
C LEU A 115 -18.32 7.92 -19.18
N SER A 116 -18.58 9.19 -18.94
CA SER A 116 -19.01 10.12 -20.00
C SER A 116 -17.97 10.29 -21.11
N HIS A 117 -16.68 10.30 -20.73
CA HIS A 117 -15.59 10.35 -21.72
C HIS A 117 -15.41 9.04 -22.49
N LEU A 118 -15.78 7.92 -21.90
CA LEU A 118 -15.67 6.59 -22.52
C LEU A 118 -16.91 6.19 -23.34
N GLY A 119 -18.05 6.85 -23.12
CA GLY A 119 -19.37 6.42 -23.57
C GLY A 119 -19.57 6.27 -25.09
N ASN A 120 -18.66 6.77 -25.94
CA ASN A 120 -18.72 6.64 -27.40
C ASN A 120 -17.82 5.53 -27.96
N LYS A 121 -17.11 4.80 -27.11
CA LYS A 121 -16.25 3.69 -27.54
C LYS A 121 -17.11 2.45 -27.79
N LYS A 122 -16.87 1.78 -28.94
CA LYS A 122 -17.53 0.50 -29.25
C LYS A 122 -16.96 -0.67 -28.46
N GLU A 123 -15.68 -0.58 -28.10
CA GLU A 123 -14.94 -1.56 -27.33
C GLU A 123 -14.14 -0.84 -26.26
N LEU A 124 -14.04 -1.44 -25.08
CA LEU A 124 -13.37 -0.88 -23.93
C LEU A 124 -12.56 -1.99 -23.22
N GLU A 125 -11.27 -1.72 -22.97
CA GLU A 125 -10.50 -2.52 -22.04
C GLU A 125 -10.81 -2.04 -20.61
N ILE A 126 -11.57 -2.85 -19.87
CA ILE A 126 -12.20 -2.43 -18.61
C ILE A 126 -11.19 -2.10 -17.50
N VAL A 127 -10.03 -2.74 -17.47
CA VAL A 127 -9.03 -2.52 -16.44
C VAL A 127 -8.25 -1.24 -16.71
N SER A 128 -7.54 -1.16 -17.85
CA SER A 128 -6.62 -0.04 -18.13
C SER A 128 -7.34 1.26 -18.48
N GLU A 129 -8.52 1.18 -19.11
CA GLU A 129 -9.23 2.39 -19.58
C GLU A 129 -10.26 2.90 -18.57
N PHE A 130 -10.78 2.04 -17.67
CA PHE A 130 -11.81 2.43 -16.71
C PHE A 130 -11.36 2.22 -15.26
N SER A 131 -11.14 0.98 -14.81
CA SER A 131 -10.94 0.66 -13.40
C SER A 131 -9.68 1.32 -12.82
N THR A 132 -8.57 1.29 -13.56
CA THR A 132 -7.32 1.95 -13.17
C THR A 132 -7.51 3.46 -13.02
N GLN A 133 -8.20 4.09 -13.97
CA GLN A 133 -8.44 5.53 -13.91
C GLN A 133 -9.34 5.90 -12.72
N VAL A 134 -10.43 5.16 -12.47
CA VAL A 134 -11.31 5.39 -11.32
C VAL A 134 -10.56 5.24 -10.00
N SER A 135 -9.77 4.18 -9.87
CA SER A 135 -8.98 3.92 -8.67
C SER A 135 -7.93 5.01 -8.41
N ALA A 136 -7.17 5.39 -9.45
CA ALA A 136 -6.14 6.43 -9.34
C ALA A 136 -6.73 7.81 -9.02
N GLU A 137 -7.85 8.20 -9.66
CA GLU A 137 -8.53 9.45 -9.35
C GLU A 137 -9.10 9.47 -7.92
N ALA A 138 -9.66 8.36 -7.44
CA ALA A 138 -10.10 8.23 -6.06
C ALA A 138 -8.93 8.38 -5.07
N LEU A 139 -7.80 7.75 -5.36
CA LEU A 139 -6.59 7.86 -4.53
C LEU A 139 -6.04 9.27 -4.49
N LYS A 140 -6.01 10.00 -5.62
CA LYS A 140 -5.63 11.41 -5.68
C LYS A 140 -6.51 12.27 -4.77
N LEU A 141 -7.81 12.06 -4.80
CA LEU A 141 -8.77 12.81 -3.97
C LEU A 141 -8.51 12.56 -2.49
N ILE A 142 -8.40 11.30 -2.07
CA ILE A 142 -8.19 10.93 -0.65
C ILE A 142 -6.83 11.43 -0.14
N THR A 143 -5.78 11.28 -0.93
CA THR A 143 -4.42 11.71 -0.52
C THR A 143 -4.26 13.22 -0.51
N GLY A 144 -5.01 13.94 -1.34
CA GLY A 144 -4.86 15.38 -1.55
C GLY A 144 -3.86 15.75 -2.65
N LEU A 145 -3.37 14.76 -3.43
CA LEU A 145 -2.41 14.99 -4.53
C LEU A 145 -3.12 15.40 -5.83
N SER A 146 -3.92 16.46 -5.77
CA SER A 146 -4.80 16.88 -6.85
C SER A 146 -4.05 17.29 -8.13
N LYS A 147 -2.80 17.76 -8.02
CA LYS A 147 -1.97 18.18 -9.17
C LYS A 147 -1.31 17.02 -9.90
N MET A 148 -1.30 15.82 -9.33
CA MET A 148 -0.77 14.63 -9.98
C MET A 148 -1.75 14.12 -11.03
N SER A 149 -1.25 13.66 -12.20
CA SER A 149 -2.12 12.99 -13.16
C SER A 149 -2.52 11.58 -12.65
N TRP A 150 -3.66 11.05 -13.09
CA TRP A 150 -4.07 9.71 -12.71
C TRP A 150 -3.09 8.63 -13.22
N ARG A 151 -2.48 8.85 -14.40
CA ARG A 151 -1.46 7.94 -14.95
C ARG A 151 -0.20 7.92 -14.10
N GLU A 152 0.21 9.06 -13.57
CA GLU A 152 1.36 9.15 -12.68
C GLU A 152 1.04 8.52 -11.32
N MET A 153 -0.18 8.72 -10.80
CA MET A 153 -0.63 8.06 -9.56
C MET A 153 -0.62 6.53 -9.71
N ASP A 154 -1.10 6.01 -10.83
CA ASP A 154 -1.06 4.58 -11.14
C ASP A 154 0.38 4.06 -11.23
N ARG A 155 1.23 4.74 -12.02
CA ARG A 155 2.64 4.38 -12.20
C ARG A 155 3.41 4.30 -10.87
N VAL A 156 3.25 5.33 -10.03
CA VAL A 156 3.97 5.36 -8.75
C VAL A 156 3.42 4.33 -7.78
N SER A 157 2.11 4.13 -7.73
CA SER A 157 1.48 3.11 -6.89
C SER A 157 1.97 1.71 -7.26
N GLN A 158 1.98 1.37 -8.55
CA GLN A 158 2.45 0.08 -9.02
C GLN A 158 3.95 -0.10 -8.73
N GLY A 159 4.78 0.90 -9.02
CA GLY A 159 6.22 0.80 -8.78
C GLY A 159 6.59 0.67 -7.30
N MET A 160 5.83 1.29 -6.40
CA MET A 160 6.01 1.15 -4.96
C MET A 160 5.60 -0.25 -4.46
N ILE A 161 4.50 -0.81 -4.98
CA ILE A 161 4.05 -2.17 -4.65
C ILE A 161 5.06 -3.21 -5.16
N ASP A 162 5.52 -3.07 -6.41
CA ASP A 162 6.55 -3.93 -7.00
C ASP A 162 7.81 -3.94 -6.13
N GLY A 163 8.26 -2.75 -5.67
CA GLY A 163 9.41 -2.60 -4.79
C GLY A 163 9.25 -3.31 -3.45
N CYS A 164 8.07 -3.21 -2.82
CA CYS A 164 7.77 -3.91 -1.57
C CYS A 164 7.77 -5.44 -1.71
N SER A 165 7.54 -5.95 -2.90
CA SER A 165 7.50 -7.39 -3.21
C SER A 165 8.81 -7.91 -3.81
N ASN A 166 9.84 -7.07 -3.95
CA ASN A 166 11.11 -7.42 -4.59
C ASN A 166 12.03 -8.25 -3.69
N TYR A 167 11.56 -9.40 -3.23
CA TYR A 167 12.33 -10.30 -2.35
C TYR A 167 13.55 -10.94 -3.05
N ILE A 168 13.52 -11.05 -4.39
CA ILE A 168 14.66 -11.57 -5.18
C ILE A 168 15.76 -10.53 -5.36
N GLY A 169 15.49 -9.24 -5.05
CA GLY A 169 16.48 -8.16 -5.10
C GLY A 169 16.81 -7.70 -6.52
N ASP A 170 15.84 -7.74 -7.46
CA ASP A 170 16.05 -7.22 -8.81
C ASP A 170 16.39 -5.73 -8.77
N PRO A 171 17.58 -5.31 -9.25
CA PRO A 171 18.01 -3.92 -9.20
C PRO A 171 17.17 -2.98 -10.08
N LEU A 172 16.54 -3.48 -11.14
CA LEU A 172 15.65 -2.66 -12.00
C LEU A 172 14.35 -2.32 -11.27
N VAL A 173 13.77 -3.29 -10.54
CA VAL A 173 12.59 -3.07 -9.70
C VAL A 173 12.91 -2.11 -8.55
N THR A 174 14.06 -2.26 -7.92
CA THR A 174 14.53 -1.35 -6.87
C THR A 174 14.62 0.08 -7.39
N LYS A 175 15.33 0.29 -8.52
CA LYS A 175 15.48 1.61 -9.14
C LYS A 175 14.15 2.23 -9.54
N LYS A 176 13.24 1.44 -10.14
CA LYS A 176 11.88 1.89 -10.48
C LYS A 176 11.13 2.38 -9.24
N CYS A 177 11.22 1.65 -8.11
CA CYS A 177 10.59 2.04 -6.86
C CYS A 177 11.17 3.34 -6.29
N GLU A 178 12.50 3.50 -6.31
CA GLU A 178 13.16 4.74 -5.88
C GLU A 178 12.73 5.95 -6.72
N ASP A 179 12.61 5.80 -8.04
CA ASP A 179 12.11 6.85 -8.93
C ASP A 179 10.65 7.19 -8.64
N CYS A 180 9.82 6.20 -8.31
CA CYS A 180 8.43 6.39 -7.90
C CYS A 180 8.32 7.12 -6.56
N THR A 181 9.11 6.73 -5.56
CA THR A 181 9.15 7.40 -4.24
C THR A 181 9.57 8.86 -4.39
N ARG A 182 10.62 9.14 -5.17
CA ARG A 182 11.03 10.52 -5.46
C ARG A 182 9.93 11.34 -6.14
N SER A 183 9.20 10.74 -7.06
CA SER A 183 8.06 11.41 -7.72
C SER A 183 6.96 11.76 -6.74
N ILE A 184 6.59 10.84 -5.83
CA ILE A 184 5.61 11.12 -4.76
C ILE A 184 6.09 12.28 -3.88
N ASP A 185 7.34 12.30 -3.44
CA ASP A 185 7.90 13.35 -2.60
C ASP A 185 7.84 14.72 -3.28
N LEU A 186 8.13 14.79 -4.57
CA LEU A 186 8.01 16.03 -5.36
C LEU A 186 6.54 16.51 -5.45
N HIS A 187 5.59 15.60 -5.66
CA HIS A 187 4.18 15.95 -5.72
C HIS A 187 3.63 16.37 -4.36
N ILE A 188 4.04 15.73 -3.28
CA ILE A 188 3.71 16.15 -1.91
C ILE A 188 4.25 17.56 -1.67
N SER A 189 5.53 17.80 -1.95
CA SER A 189 6.17 19.11 -1.77
C SER A 189 5.48 20.22 -2.58
N ALA A 190 5.08 19.91 -3.80
CA ALA A 190 4.31 20.86 -4.64
C ALA A 190 2.90 21.11 -4.09
N GLN A 191 2.26 20.12 -3.49
CA GLN A 191 0.91 20.22 -2.94
C GLN A 191 0.89 20.96 -1.60
N LEU A 192 1.93 20.84 -0.77
CA LEU A 192 2.06 21.55 0.51
C LEU A 192 1.98 23.07 0.36
N ASN A 193 2.42 23.60 -0.80
CA ASN A 193 2.37 25.02 -1.12
C ASN A 193 1.04 25.46 -1.77
N ASP A 194 0.06 24.57 -1.87
CA ASP A 194 -1.23 24.89 -2.48
C ASP A 194 -2.17 25.50 -1.43
N PRO A 195 -2.61 26.77 -1.58
CA PRO A 195 -3.55 27.40 -0.63
C PRO A 195 -4.89 26.66 -0.52
N LYS A 196 -5.23 25.87 -1.53
CA LYS A 196 -6.48 25.09 -1.56
C LYS A 196 -6.39 23.75 -0.84
N LEU A 197 -5.23 23.38 -0.31
CA LEU A 197 -5.03 22.09 0.34
C LEU A 197 -6.01 21.84 1.49
N HIS A 198 -6.37 22.89 2.23
CA HIS A 198 -7.27 22.83 3.38
C HIS A 198 -8.77 23.03 3.04
N GLU A 199 -9.12 23.27 1.77
CA GLU A 199 -10.53 23.46 1.38
C GLU A 199 -11.34 22.16 1.45
N LYS A 200 -10.68 21.00 1.37
CA LYS A 200 -11.30 19.68 1.37
C LYS A 200 -10.55 18.73 2.31
N PRO A 201 -11.25 17.78 2.94
CA PRO A 201 -10.57 16.74 3.71
C PRO A 201 -9.65 15.92 2.80
N SER A 202 -8.42 15.66 3.27
CA SER A 202 -7.47 14.75 2.61
C SER A 202 -6.52 14.18 3.64
N LEU A 203 -5.79 13.11 3.30
CA LEU A 203 -4.78 12.56 4.19
C LEU A 203 -3.69 13.61 4.47
N LEU A 204 -3.25 14.33 3.43
CA LEU A 204 -2.20 15.34 3.56
C LEU A 204 -2.65 16.52 4.44
N SER A 205 -3.86 17.06 4.22
CA SER A 205 -4.37 18.14 5.09
C SER A 205 -4.54 17.71 6.55
N SER A 206 -5.06 16.49 6.79
CA SER A 206 -5.24 15.96 8.14
C SER A 206 -3.92 15.73 8.88
N GLN A 207 -2.87 15.30 8.20
CA GLN A 207 -1.54 15.15 8.81
C GLN A 207 -0.92 16.50 9.18
N LEU A 208 -1.03 17.49 8.29
CA LEU A 208 -0.55 18.86 8.58
C LEU A 208 -1.30 19.50 9.75
N GLU A 209 -2.61 19.35 9.82
CA GLU A 209 -3.42 19.86 10.94
C GLU A 209 -3.03 19.19 12.27
N ALA A 210 -2.57 17.94 12.22
CA ALA A 210 -2.06 17.21 13.38
C ALA A 210 -0.60 17.56 13.76
N GLY A 211 0.07 18.44 12.98
CA GLY A 211 1.46 18.82 13.20
C GLY A 211 2.48 17.76 12.83
N MET A 212 2.15 16.93 11.85
CA MET A 212 3.01 15.84 11.35
C MET A 212 3.72 16.23 10.04
#